data_ff481f83b89c476dca9a1c9f26ec7a67
#
_entry.id   ff481f83b89c476dca9a1c9f26ec7a67
#
_cell.length_a   1.000
_cell.length_b   1.000
_cell.length_c   1.000
_cell.angle_alpha   90.00
_cell.angle_beta   90.00
_cell.angle_gamma   90.00
#
_symmetry.space_group_name_H-M   'P 1'
#
loop_
_entity.id
_entity.type
_entity.pdbx_description
1 polymer ?
#
loop_
_entity_poly.entity_id
_entity_poly.type
_entity_poly.pdbx_seq_one_letter_code
_entity_poly.pdbx_strand_id
1 'polypeptide(L)'
;IPETLRQTGVPGAVVSVVSGPSLVFADGYGLADVEGGVAFHPSRSLVRIGSITKLFTWTAVMQQVETGRLDLDADVNQYLPDFQIPATYPQPVTLRHLMNHTAGFEDFSIGTQVADAADLPPLGEYLAAHLPARIRPPGQVSAYSNYGAALAGYIVSVVTGEPYDVYIRRHLLEPLAMAHSTAAEPVPVSLRDDLARSYDTETLPPQPIPFTFVPQAPDGSLSATATDMANFMIAHLNEGRFGDASILEPATVARMHARSFAAHPGLDGYAHGFKELTVNGRRTLMHDGGWEGFRSGLVLVPGCGLGLFLSFNGSTGGIAGYEILLKFLDRFAPAPATPEASESRPESTLTPAEPLAGFYHSTRQNESTIEKLVTLLGSLSLSVAADGTVRFRGQHWTPQPDGLYHSSDSRERLAFLVGPDGRRYVVTDRTAYELLPSSETLPVNLAVLLVIVLPALATAARPVGWAIRRLRGRPARSTTAGWRIARGLGVGAAVGALLFLGRLLVVLLGDTSEFSYGV
;
A
#
# COMPACT_ATOMS: atom_id res chain seq x y z
N ILE A 1 -2.69 22.52 -11.41
CA ILE A 1 -3.00 21.21 -12.01
C ILE A 1 -2.65 21.19 -13.51
N PRO A 2 -3.13 22.12 -14.39
CA PRO A 2 -2.81 22.03 -15.83
C PRO A 2 -1.32 22.00 -16.15
N GLU A 3 -0.50 22.75 -15.42
CA GLU A 3 0.96 22.73 -15.57
C GLU A 3 1.53 21.37 -15.19
N THR A 4 1.06 20.81 -14.09
CA THR A 4 1.47 19.49 -13.59
C THR A 4 1.16 18.40 -14.61
N LEU A 5 -0.05 18.40 -15.20
CA LEU A 5 -0.41 17.42 -16.25
C LEU A 5 0.54 17.48 -17.45
N ARG A 6 0.91 18.70 -17.89
CA ARG A 6 1.89 18.85 -18.99
C ARG A 6 3.29 18.34 -18.64
N GLN A 7 3.74 18.58 -17.40
CA GLN A 7 5.07 18.16 -16.94
C GLN A 7 5.19 16.66 -16.72
N THR A 8 4.12 16.01 -16.27
CA THR A 8 4.10 14.58 -15.95
C THR A 8 3.60 13.70 -17.08
N GLY A 9 3.01 14.28 -18.13
CA GLY A 9 2.40 13.52 -19.23
C GLY A 9 1.07 12.83 -18.82
N VAL A 10 0.53 13.11 -17.64
CA VAL A 10 -0.73 12.53 -17.17
C VAL A 10 -1.89 13.12 -17.97
N PRO A 11 -2.79 12.28 -18.55
CA PRO A 11 -3.88 12.74 -19.41
C PRO A 11 -4.86 13.66 -18.72
N GLY A 12 -5.19 13.41 -17.44
CA GLY A 12 -6.15 14.23 -16.74
C GLY A 12 -6.22 14.00 -15.23
N ALA A 13 -7.03 14.81 -14.58
CA ALA A 13 -7.25 14.78 -13.13
C ALA A 13 -8.62 15.34 -12.76
N VAL A 14 -9.13 14.92 -11.60
CA VAL A 14 -10.28 15.53 -10.92
C VAL A 14 -9.88 16.01 -9.53
N VAL A 15 -10.54 17.07 -9.08
CA VAL A 15 -10.28 17.66 -7.76
C VAL A 15 -11.56 18.15 -7.13
N SER A 16 -11.67 18.04 -5.80
CA SER A 16 -12.68 18.76 -5.00
C SER A 16 -12.06 19.30 -3.73
N VAL A 17 -12.55 20.46 -3.29
CA VAL A 17 -12.15 21.14 -2.05
C VAL A 17 -13.41 21.46 -1.26
N VAL A 18 -13.37 21.13 0.04
CA VAL A 18 -14.45 21.43 0.97
C VAL A 18 -13.97 22.39 2.06
N SER A 19 -14.89 23.24 2.54
CA SER A 19 -14.67 24.12 3.68
C SER A 19 -15.91 24.12 4.56
N GLY A 20 -15.76 23.66 5.82
CA GLY A 20 -16.89 23.37 6.68
C GLY A 20 -17.87 22.39 6.02
N PRO A 21 -19.16 22.67 6.03
CA PRO A 21 -20.18 21.81 5.45
C PRO A 21 -20.37 21.98 3.93
N SER A 22 -19.48 22.71 3.24
CA SER A 22 -19.70 23.11 1.85
C SER A 22 -18.60 22.63 0.91
N LEU A 23 -19.02 22.13 -0.26
CA LEU A 23 -18.16 22.00 -1.42
C LEU A 23 -17.88 23.41 -1.97
N VAL A 24 -16.62 23.87 -1.89
CA VAL A 24 -16.24 25.23 -2.33
C VAL A 24 -15.57 25.24 -3.70
N PHE A 25 -15.06 24.10 -4.15
CA PHE A 25 -14.45 23.98 -5.47
C PHE A 25 -14.51 22.52 -5.94
N ALA A 26 -14.89 22.31 -7.21
CA ALA A 26 -14.72 21.02 -7.90
C ALA A 26 -14.48 21.28 -9.37
N ASP A 27 -13.50 20.59 -9.95
CA ASP A 27 -13.19 20.74 -11.38
C ASP A 27 -12.53 19.47 -11.93
N GLY A 28 -12.61 19.32 -13.26
CA GLY A 28 -11.94 18.28 -14.04
C GLY A 28 -10.96 18.90 -15.03
N TYR A 29 -9.80 18.31 -15.18
CA TYR A 29 -8.73 18.79 -16.06
C TYR A 29 -8.29 17.69 -17.01
N GLY A 30 -8.11 18.03 -18.29
CA GLY A 30 -7.65 17.08 -19.30
C GLY A 30 -8.71 16.02 -19.66
N LEU A 31 -8.25 14.81 -19.99
CA LEU A 31 -9.07 13.75 -20.55
C LEU A 31 -9.22 12.58 -19.58
N ALA A 32 -10.47 12.17 -19.36
CA ALA A 32 -10.85 10.94 -18.66
C ALA A 32 -10.66 9.69 -19.55
N ASP A 33 -10.85 9.88 -20.86
CA ASP A 33 -10.60 8.86 -21.90
C ASP A 33 -9.90 9.56 -23.08
N VAL A 34 -8.65 9.23 -23.34
CA VAL A 34 -7.84 9.83 -24.40
C VAL A 34 -8.36 9.36 -25.76
N GLU A 35 -8.62 8.06 -25.91
CA GLU A 35 -9.08 7.45 -27.15
C GLU A 35 -10.48 7.94 -27.55
N GLY A 36 -11.37 8.08 -26.54
CA GLY A 36 -12.73 8.60 -26.72
C GLY A 36 -12.81 10.12 -26.78
N GLY A 37 -11.72 10.85 -26.49
CA GLY A 37 -11.74 12.32 -26.39
C GLY A 37 -12.62 12.86 -25.29
N VAL A 38 -12.89 12.07 -24.22
CA VAL A 38 -13.81 12.42 -23.13
C VAL A 38 -13.08 13.26 -22.09
N ALA A 39 -13.55 14.49 -21.86
CA ALA A 39 -13.00 15.36 -20.84
C ALA A 39 -13.39 14.89 -19.43
N PHE A 40 -12.52 15.13 -18.44
CA PHE A 40 -12.88 14.93 -17.04
C PHE A 40 -14.01 15.88 -16.61
N HIS A 41 -14.98 15.31 -15.90
CA HIS A 41 -16.08 16.05 -15.28
C HIS A 41 -16.17 15.72 -13.79
N PRO A 42 -16.13 16.71 -12.87
CA PRO A 42 -15.96 16.44 -11.43
C PRO A 42 -17.13 15.69 -10.78
N SER A 43 -18.33 15.70 -11.36
CA SER A 43 -19.54 15.03 -10.85
C SER A 43 -19.98 13.81 -11.66
N ARG A 44 -19.23 13.45 -12.73
CA ARG A 44 -19.60 12.30 -13.58
C ARG A 44 -18.44 11.31 -13.75
N SER A 45 -17.24 11.82 -14.00
CA SER A 45 -16.12 10.92 -14.25
C SER A 45 -15.77 10.12 -12.99
N LEU A 46 -15.97 8.81 -13.04
CA LEU A 46 -15.56 7.89 -11.97
C LEU A 46 -14.08 7.60 -12.09
N VAL A 47 -13.38 7.77 -11.00
CA VAL A 47 -11.99 7.33 -10.84
C VAL A 47 -11.92 6.21 -9.80
N ARG A 48 -11.07 5.21 -10.02
CA ARG A 48 -10.77 4.22 -8.97
C ARG A 48 -9.91 4.90 -7.92
N ILE A 49 -10.46 5.07 -6.71
CA ILE A 49 -9.77 5.80 -5.65
C ILE A 49 -8.72 4.95 -4.92
N GLY A 50 -8.59 3.67 -5.30
CA GLY A 50 -7.62 2.75 -4.73
C GLY A 50 -7.77 2.64 -3.21
N SER A 51 -6.67 2.67 -2.50
CA SER A 51 -6.65 2.49 -1.04
C SER A 51 -7.41 3.54 -0.22
N ILE A 52 -7.90 4.63 -0.82
CA ILE A 52 -8.85 5.51 -0.12
C ILE A 52 -10.15 4.76 0.20
N THR A 53 -10.48 3.69 -0.53
CA THR A 53 -11.55 2.73 -0.20
C THR A 53 -11.49 2.27 1.25
N LYS A 54 -10.30 2.09 1.81
CA LYS A 54 -10.11 1.67 3.19
C LYS A 54 -10.78 2.60 4.20
N LEU A 55 -10.86 3.90 3.90
CA LEU A 55 -11.57 4.84 4.78
C LEU A 55 -13.06 4.52 4.88
N PHE A 56 -13.70 4.07 3.79
CA PHE A 56 -15.07 3.59 3.81
C PHE A 56 -15.21 2.29 4.60
N THR A 57 -14.28 1.36 4.41
CA THR A 57 -14.22 0.11 5.18
C THR A 57 -14.08 0.38 6.68
N TRP A 58 -13.18 1.29 7.07
CA TRP A 58 -12.98 1.64 8.48
C TRP A 58 -14.18 2.41 9.06
N THR A 59 -14.83 3.26 8.27
CA THR A 59 -16.09 3.90 8.67
C THR A 59 -17.18 2.86 8.93
N ALA A 60 -17.30 1.85 8.06
CA ALA A 60 -18.23 0.75 8.25
C ALA A 60 -17.91 -0.07 9.53
N VAL A 61 -16.63 -0.36 9.79
CA VAL A 61 -16.21 -0.98 11.07
C VAL A 61 -16.64 -0.13 12.26
N MET A 62 -16.39 1.19 12.20
CA MET A 62 -16.73 2.10 13.30
C MET A 62 -18.25 2.22 13.52
N GLN A 63 -19.08 2.11 12.47
CA GLN A 63 -20.54 1.97 12.61
C GLN A 63 -20.93 0.72 13.42
N GLN A 64 -20.24 -0.41 13.21
CA GLN A 64 -20.50 -1.63 13.96
C GLN A 64 -19.96 -1.56 15.40
N VAL A 65 -18.86 -0.84 15.60
CA VAL A 65 -18.34 -0.54 16.95
C VAL A 65 -19.32 0.34 17.73
N GLU A 66 -19.87 1.36 17.07
CA GLU A 66 -20.86 2.27 17.66
C GLU A 66 -22.12 1.55 18.12
N THR A 67 -22.58 0.56 17.34
CA THR A 67 -23.74 -0.28 17.72
C THR A 67 -23.41 -1.42 18.67
N GLY A 68 -22.15 -1.56 19.10
CA GLY A 68 -21.69 -2.62 20.00
C GLY A 68 -21.61 -4.03 19.38
N ARG A 69 -21.73 -4.15 18.05
CA ARG A 69 -21.59 -5.44 17.35
C ARG A 69 -20.13 -5.84 17.16
N LEU A 70 -19.23 -4.88 17.10
CA LEU A 70 -17.79 -5.09 17.02
C LEU A 70 -17.08 -4.40 18.18
N ASP A 71 -16.01 -5.05 18.67
CA ASP A 71 -15.06 -4.47 19.62
C ASP A 71 -13.69 -4.36 18.92
N LEU A 72 -13.10 -3.15 18.97
CA LEU A 72 -11.79 -2.90 18.33
C LEU A 72 -10.65 -3.72 18.94
N ASP A 73 -10.79 -4.16 20.19
CA ASP A 73 -9.73 -4.81 20.96
C ASP A 73 -9.97 -6.32 21.17
N ALA A 74 -11.09 -6.82 20.68
CA ALA A 74 -11.39 -8.24 20.73
C ALA A 74 -10.61 -9.03 19.65
N ASP A 75 -10.36 -10.32 19.91
CA ASP A 75 -9.79 -11.24 18.92
C ASP A 75 -10.72 -11.33 17.69
N VAL A 76 -10.19 -10.97 16.51
CA VAL A 76 -10.99 -11.01 15.27
C VAL A 76 -11.49 -12.41 14.92
N ASN A 77 -10.84 -13.46 15.43
CA ASN A 77 -11.26 -14.84 15.21
C ASN A 77 -12.69 -15.13 15.71
N GLN A 78 -13.19 -14.39 16.69
CA GLN A 78 -14.59 -14.55 17.13
C GLN A 78 -15.62 -14.10 16.07
N TYR A 79 -15.19 -13.32 15.07
CA TYR A 79 -16.04 -12.85 13.98
C TYR A 79 -15.83 -13.62 12.68
N LEU A 80 -14.95 -14.64 12.65
CA LEU A 80 -14.58 -15.41 11.46
C LEU A 80 -15.18 -16.83 11.52
N PRO A 81 -16.31 -17.09 10.83
CA PRO A 81 -16.96 -18.41 10.87
C PRO A 81 -16.25 -19.45 10.00
N ASP A 82 -15.61 -19.03 8.89
CA ASP A 82 -15.18 -19.94 7.83
C ASP A 82 -13.69 -20.33 7.93
N PHE A 83 -12.88 -19.51 8.58
CA PHE A 83 -11.45 -19.77 8.80
C PHE A 83 -10.96 -19.05 10.07
N GLN A 84 -9.75 -19.36 10.50
CA GLN A 84 -9.16 -18.77 11.70
C GLN A 84 -7.74 -18.30 11.42
N ILE A 85 -7.36 -17.15 11.98
CA ILE A 85 -5.97 -16.68 11.98
C ILE A 85 -5.21 -17.52 13.00
N PRO A 86 -4.09 -18.19 12.62
CA PRO A 86 -3.31 -19.00 13.54
C PRO A 86 -2.75 -18.22 14.73
N ALA A 87 -2.71 -18.84 15.91
CA ALA A 87 -2.13 -18.29 17.13
C ALA A 87 -0.59 -18.32 17.10
N THR A 88 0.02 -17.63 16.13
CA THR A 88 1.49 -17.56 15.96
C THR A 88 2.18 -16.81 17.10
N TYR A 89 1.51 -15.83 17.69
CA TYR A 89 1.99 -15.03 18.81
C TYR A 89 0.97 -15.06 19.95
N PRO A 90 1.40 -14.82 21.21
CA PRO A 90 0.50 -14.82 22.38
C PRO A 90 -0.65 -13.81 22.27
N GLN A 91 -0.40 -12.65 21.64
CA GLN A 91 -1.42 -11.63 21.44
C GLN A 91 -2.27 -11.96 20.20
N PRO A 92 -3.61 -11.90 20.31
CA PRO A 92 -4.49 -12.08 19.16
C PRO A 92 -4.40 -10.88 18.20
N VAL A 93 -4.84 -11.09 16.97
CA VAL A 93 -5.11 -9.98 16.04
C VAL A 93 -6.44 -9.34 16.39
N THR A 94 -6.48 -8.01 16.43
CA THR A 94 -7.68 -7.22 16.72
C THR A 94 -8.01 -6.29 15.57
N LEU A 95 -9.23 -5.76 15.50
CA LEU A 95 -9.61 -4.75 14.50
C LEU A 95 -8.73 -3.50 14.59
N ARG A 96 -8.33 -3.10 15.81
CA ARG A 96 -7.37 -2.00 16.01
C ARG A 96 -6.03 -2.28 15.33
N HIS A 97 -5.53 -3.51 15.42
CA HIS A 97 -4.30 -3.91 14.73
C HIS A 97 -4.46 -3.85 13.20
N LEU A 98 -5.62 -4.24 12.67
CA LEU A 98 -5.91 -4.14 11.24
C LEU A 98 -5.95 -2.68 10.77
N MET A 99 -6.67 -1.80 11.49
CA MET A 99 -6.80 -0.37 11.18
C MET A 99 -5.48 0.39 11.20
N ASN A 100 -4.56 -0.04 12.06
CA ASN A 100 -3.22 0.59 12.21
C ASN A 100 -2.15 -0.11 11.39
N HIS A 101 -2.51 -1.15 10.63
CA HIS A 101 -1.57 -2.00 9.89
C HIS A 101 -0.47 -2.61 10.77
N THR A 102 -0.84 -2.98 12.01
CA THR A 102 0.08 -3.56 13.00
C THR A 102 -0.25 -5.01 13.34
N ALA A 103 -1.03 -5.71 12.51
CA ALA A 103 -1.39 -7.11 12.73
C ALA A 103 -0.21 -8.09 12.62
N GLY A 104 0.89 -7.65 12.02
CA GLY A 104 2.10 -8.44 11.82
C GLY A 104 2.02 -9.39 10.62
N PHE A 105 1.06 -9.20 9.73
CA PHE A 105 0.98 -9.93 8.47
C PHE A 105 2.14 -9.58 7.53
N GLU A 106 2.61 -10.57 6.79
CA GLU A 106 3.40 -10.31 5.59
C GLU A 106 2.51 -9.75 4.47
N ASP A 107 3.11 -9.12 3.46
CA ASP A 107 2.40 -8.62 2.29
C ASP A 107 2.60 -9.58 1.10
N PHE A 108 1.67 -9.56 0.15
CA PHE A 108 1.76 -10.32 -1.09
C PHE A 108 1.14 -9.52 -2.24
N SER A 109 1.60 -9.81 -3.45
CA SER A 109 1.14 -9.17 -4.69
C SER A 109 0.48 -10.17 -5.64
N ILE A 110 0.91 -11.45 -5.59
CA ILE A 110 0.40 -12.50 -6.48
C ILE A 110 -1.06 -12.80 -6.14
N GLY A 111 -1.93 -12.83 -7.17
CA GLY A 111 -3.35 -13.14 -7.01
C GLY A 111 -4.20 -12.01 -6.44
N THR A 112 -3.70 -10.76 -6.44
CA THR A 112 -4.45 -9.59 -5.95
C THR A 112 -5.36 -8.97 -7.01
N GLN A 113 -5.32 -9.48 -8.24
CA GLN A 113 -6.11 -9.01 -9.38
C GLN A 113 -6.60 -10.18 -10.23
N VAL A 114 -7.74 -9.98 -10.90
CA VAL A 114 -8.23 -10.85 -11.96
C VAL A 114 -8.62 -10.02 -13.18
N ALA A 115 -8.40 -10.60 -14.38
CA ALA A 115 -8.70 -9.92 -15.63
C ALA A 115 -10.18 -9.99 -16.02
N ASP A 116 -10.89 -11.04 -15.61
CA ASP A 116 -12.32 -11.23 -15.89
C ASP A 116 -13.11 -11.22 -14.58
N ALA A 117 -14.25 -10.53 -14.59
CA ALA A 117 -15.17 -10.49 -13.46
C ALA A 117 -15.73 -11.88 -13.09
N ALA A 118 -15.77 -12.81 -14.06
CA ALA A 118 -16.21 -14.18 -13.82
C ALA A 118 -15.24 -14.98 -12.93
N ASP A 119 -13.99 -14.53 -12.84
CA ASP A 119 -12.96 -15.16 -12.01
C ASP A 119 -12.90 -14.58 -10.58
N LEU A 120 -13.78 -13.61 -10.24
CA LEU A 120 -13.85 -13.07 -8.89
C LEU A 120 -14.40 -14.13 -7.92
N PRO A 121 -13.58 -14.59 -6.95
CA PRO A 121 -14.08 -15.49 -5.91
C PRO A 121 -14.91 -14.73 -4.87
N PRO A 122 -15.78 -15.41 -4.12
CA PRO A 122 -16.37 -14.83 -2.92
C PRO A 122 -15.29 -14.35 -1.95
N LEU A 123 -15.49 -13.17 -1.34
CA LEU A 123 -14.47 -12.52 -0.50
C LEU A 123 -13.96 -13.43 0.63
N GLY A 124 -14.86 -14.17 1.32
CA GLY A 124 -14.46 -15.09 2.40
C GLY A 124 -13.59 -16.25 1.90
N GLU A 125 -13.90 -16.82 0.73
CA GLU A 125 -13.11 -17.88 0.11
C GLU A 125 -11.72 -17.38 -0.31
N TYR A 126 -11.67 -16.17 -0.90
CA TYR A 126 -10.39 -15.53 -1.25
C TYR A 126 -9.51 -15.33 -0.01
N LEU A 127 -10.07 -14.76 1.06
CA LEU A 127 -9.33 -14.48 2.29
C LEU A 127 -8.83 -15.75 2.98
N ALA A 128 -9.63 -16.82 2.98
CA ALA A 128 -9.23 -18.11 3.53
C ALA A 128 -8.07 -18.74 2.73
N ALA A 129 -8.12 -18.62 1.39
CA ALA A 129 -7.10 -19.19 0.49
C ALA A 129 -5.77 -18.40 0.52
N HIS A 130 -5.82 -17.09 0.79
CA HIS A 130 -4.66 -16.18 0.73
C HIS A 130 -4.28 -15.63 2.11
N LEU A 131 -4.56 -16.36 3.19
CA LEU A 131 -4.20 -15.94 4.55
C LEU A 131 -2.68 -15.79 4.67
N PRO A 132 -2.15 -14.56 4.85
CA PRO A 132 -0.72 -14.33 4.93
C PRO A 132 -0.15 -14.81 6.27
N ALA A 133 1.12 -15.21 6.28
CA ALA A 133 1.80 -15.56 7.51
C ALA A 133 1.93 -14.33 8.43
N ARG A 134 1.87 -14.57 9.73
CA ARG A 134 2.21 -13.57 10.74
C ARG A 134 3.70 -13.65 11.07
N ILE A 135 4.46 -12.67 10.61
CA ILE A 135 5.93 -12.63 10.72
C ILE A 135 6.43 -11.72 11.84
N ARG A 136 5.51 -10.96 12.49
CA ARG A 136 5.80 -10.10 13.65
C ARG A 136 4.67 -10.15 14.68
N PRO A 137 4.99 -9.90 15.97
CA PRO A 137 3.95 -9.70 16.97
C PRO A 137 3.05 -8.51 16.62
N PRO A 138 1.73 -8.59 16.89
CA PRO A 138 0.82 -7.48 16.62
C PRO A 138 1.10 -6.29 17.53
N GLY A 139 0.81 -5.08 17.05
CA GLY A 139 0.91 -3.83 17.80
C GLY A 139 2.31 -3.22 17.91
N GLN A 140 3.35 -3.84 17.37
CA GLN A 140 4.73 -3.33 17.53
C GLN A 140 5.10 -2.28 16.48
N VAL A 141 5.03 -2.62 15.21
CA VAL A 141 5.39 -1.75 14.08
C VAL A 141 4.33 -1.82 13.00
N SER A 142 4.20 -0.74 12.23
CA SER A 142 3.32 -0.74 11.07
C SER A 142 3.97 -1.52 9.92
N ALA A 143 3.18 -2.42 9.32
CA ALA A 143 3.41 -3.09 8.06
C ALA A 143 2.11 -3.02 7.26
N TYR A 144 2.01 -2.08 6.32
CA TYR A 144 0.79 -1.83 5.57
C TYR A 144 0.26 -3.11 4.93
N SER A 145 -1.02 -3.43 5.18
CA SER A 145 -1.63 -4.69 4.74
C SER A 145 -2.95 -4.43 4.03
N ASN A 146 -3.03 -4.82 2.77
CA ASN A 146 -4.26 -4.85 2.00
C ASN A 146 -5.18 -5.95 2.53
N TYR A 147 -4.61 -7.14 2.78
CA TYR A 147 -5.33 -8.26 3.37
C TYR A 147 -6.05 -7.88 4.67
N GLY A 148 -5.38 -7.14 5.57
CA GLY A 148 -5.98 -6.71 6.82
C GLY A 148 -7.21 -5.82 6.63
N ALA A 149 -7.22 -4.95 5.63
CA ALA A 149 -8.36 -4.11 5.30
C ALA A 149 -9.50 -4.93 4.67
N ALA A 150 -9.18 -5.85 3.77
CA ALA A 150 -10.15 -6.74 3.18
C ALA A 150 -10.83 -7.64 4.23
N LEU A 151 -10.04 -8.16 5.17
CA LEU A 151 -10.51 -8.95 6.31
C LEU A 151 -11.50 -8.15 7.19
N ALA A 152 -11.22 -6.89 7.46
CA ALA A 152 -12.12 -6.03 8.22
C ALA A 152 -13.44 -5.78 7.48
N GLY A 153 -13.41 -5.57 6.17
CA GLY A 153 -14.62 -5.47 5.36
C GLY A 153 -15.43 -6.77 5.32
N TYR A 154 -14.75 -7.92 5.28
CA TYR A 154 -15.40 -9.23 5.42
C TYR A 154 -16.07 -9.40 6.78
N ILE A 155 -15.39 -9.01 7.87
CA ILE A 155 -15.98 -9.04 9.23
C ILE A 155 -17.25 -8.18 9.29
N VAL A 156 -17.28 -6.99 8.66
CA VAL A 156 -18.51 -6.18 8.56
C VAL A 156 -19.61 -6.97 7.87
N SER A 157 -19.31 -7.64 6.75
CA SER A 157 -20.31 -8.47 6.03
C SER A 157 -20.84 -9.61 6.89
N VAL A 158 -19.98 -10.28 7.65
CA VAL A 158 -20.37 -11.39 8.55
C VAL A 158 -21.31 -10.91 9.65
N VAL A 159 -20.94 -9.84 10.37
CA VAL A 159 -21.74 -9.40 11.54
C VAL A 159 -23.04 -8.70 11.16
N THR A 160 -23.13 -8.18 9.93
CA THR A 160 -24.35 -7.52 9.43
C THR A 160 -25.23 -8.45 8.60
N GLY A 161 -24.67 -9.52 8.03
CA GLY A 161 -25.35 -10.39 7.08
C GLY A 161 -25.54 -9.73 5.69
N GLU A 162 -24.89 -8.59 5.43
CA GLU A 162 -24.97 -7.88 4.15
C GLU A 162 -23.65 -8.05 3.38
N PRO A 163 -23.65 -8.33 2.05
CA PRO A 163 -22.45 -8.24 1.23
C PRO A 163 -21.78 -6.86 1.37
N TYR A 164 -20.45 -6.81 1.31
CA TYR A 164 -19.68 -5.59 1.53
C TYR A 164 -20.12 -4.39 0.67
N ASP A 165 -20.27 -4.60 -0.62
CA ASP A 165 -20.70 -3.56 -1.57
C ASP A 165 -22.12 -3.05 -1.28
N VAL A 166 -23.02 -3.95 -0.89
CA VAL A 166 -24.40 -3.61 -0.47
C VAL A 166 -24.38 -2.79 0.81
N TYR A 167 -23.56 -3.21 1.78
CA TYR A 167 -23.40 -2.46 3.03
C TYR A 167 -22.88 -1.04 2.78
N ILE A 168 -21.77 -0.91 2.04
CA ILE A 168 -21.19 0.40 1.71
C ILE A 168 -22.21 1.29 0.99
N ARG A 169 -22.92 0.74 0.00
CA ARG A 169 -23.93 1.48 -0.73
C ARG A 169 -25.04 2.02 0.19
N ARG A 170 -25.63 1.14 1.01
CA ARG A 170 -26.79 1.48 1.85
C ARG A 170 -26.45 2.39 3.02
N HIS A 171 -25.31 2.15 3.66
CA HIS A 171 -24.98 2.77 4.94
C HIS A 171 -23.98 3.93 4.82
N LEU A 172 -23.36 4.13 3.64
CA LEU A 172 -22.42 5.21 3.40
C LEU A 172 -22.79 6.00 2.13
N LEU A 173 -22.84 5.35 0.95
CA LEU A 173 -23.02 6.10 -0.30
C LEU A 173 -24.39 6.75 -0.40
N GLU A 174 -25.47 6.04 -0.13
CA GLU A 174 -26.84 6.57 -0.18
C GLU A 174 -27.07 7.71 0.83
N PRO A 175 -26.71 7.58 2.14
CA PRO A 175 -26.84 8.68 3.10
C PRO A 175 -26.00 9.90 2.76
N LEU A 176 -24.85 9.72 2.11
CA LEU A 176 -23.98 10.80 1.67
C LEU A 176 -24.35 11.35 0.30
N ALA A 177 -25.48 10.94 -0.31
CA ALA A 177 -25.88 11.31 -1.66
C ALA A 177 -24.77 11.10 -2.73
N MET A 178 -23.94 10.05 -2.55
CA MET A 178 -22.86 9.66 -3.46
C MET A 178 -23.41 8.80 -4.61
N ALA A 179 -24.31 9.37 -5.41
CA ALA A 179 -25.06 8.63 -6.43
C ALA A 179 -24.22 8.16 -7.62
N HIS A 180 -23.07 8.78 -7.85
CA HIS A 180 -22.09 8.40 -8.88
C HIS A 180 -20.86 7.75 -8.27
N SER A 181 -21.07 6.88 -7.27
CA SER A 181 -19.99 6.09 -6.64
C SER A 181 -20.43 4.66 -6.41
N THR A 182 -19.49 3.73 -6.41
CA THR A 182 -19.79 2.31 -6.19
C THR A 182 -18.60 1.58 -5.59
N ALA A 183 -18.88 0.65 -4.67
CA ALA A 183 -17.93 -0.35 -4.17
C ALA A 183 -18.12 -1.73 -4.86
N ALA A 184 -19.12 -1.85 -5.74
CA ALA A 184 -19.41 -3.10 -6.43
C ALA A 184 -18.35 -3.39 -7.51
N GLU A 185 -17.95 -4.64 -7.58
CA GLU A 185 -17.16 -5.19 -8.67
C GLU A 185 -17.92 -6.39 -9.30
N PRO A 186 -18.16 -6.35 -10.59
CA PRO A 186 -17.86 -5.28 -11.55
C PRO A 186 -18.70 -4.01 -11.33
N VAL A 187 -18.19 -2.86 -11.83
CA VAL A 187 -18.92 -1.59 -11.81
C VAL A 187 -20.30 -1.76 -12.46
N PRO A 188 -21.40 -1.31 -11.83
CA PRO A 188 -22.76 -1.40 -12.37
C PRO A 188 -22.87 -0.81 -13.78
N VAL A 189 -23.70 -1.44 -14.64
CA VAL A 189 -23.86 -1.02 -16.04
C VAL A 189 -24.24 0.46 -16.17
N SER A 190 -25.04 0.98 -15.23
CA SER A 190 -25.48 2.39 -15.22
C SER A 190 -24.35 3.40 -15.00
N LEU A 191 -23.17 2.97 -14.53
CA LEU A 191 -22.03 3.82 -14.22
C LEU A 191 -20.81 3.57 -15.12
N ARG A 192 -20.84 2.52 -15.95
CA ARG A 192 -19.68 2.11 -16.76
C ARG A 192 -19.23 3.15 -17.77
N ASP A 193 -20.17 3.86 -18.36
CA ASP A 193 -19.86 4.89 -19.36
C ASP A 193 -19.19 6.14 -18.77
N ASP A 194 -19.30 6.32 -17.46
CA ASP A 194 -18.69 7.42 -16.73
C ASP A 194 -17.30 7.03 -16.12
N LEU A 195 -16.88 5.77 -16.29
CA LEU A 195 -15.61 5.29 -15.76
C LEU A 195 -14.44 5.83 -16.57
N ALA A 196 -13.55 6.57 -15.92
CA ALA A 196 -12.33 7.06 -16.54
C ALA A 196 -11.37 5.89 -16.87
N ARG A 197 -10.59 6.04 -17.92
CA ARG A 197 -9.48 5.12 -18.24
C ARG A 197 -8.22 5.55 -17.52
N SER A 198 -7.41 4.59 -17.15
CA SER A 198 -6.09 4.82 -16.58
C SER A 198 -4.98 4.54 -17.60
N TYR A 199 -3.85 5.19 -17.39
CA TYR A 199 -2.74 5.17 -18.34
C TYR A 199 -1.41 4.92 -17.65
N ASP A 200 -0.57 4.11 -18.30
CA ASP A 200 0.86 4.13 -18.04
C ASP A 200 1.45 5.39 -18.68
N THR A 201 2.00 6.27 -17.85
CA THR A 201 2.61 7.54 -18.23
C THR A 201 4.13 7.55 -18.04
N GLU A 202 4.74 6.41 -17.71
CA GLU A 202 6.20 6.25 -17.73
C GLU A 202 6.74 6.24 -19.16
N THR A 203 5.88 5.92 -20.12
CA THR A 203 6.14 5.97 -21.56
C THR A 203 5.36 7.10 -22.24
N LEU A 204 5.85 7.63 -23.36
CA LEU A 204 5.16 8.61 -24.19
C LEU A 204 5.03 8.08 -25.64
N PRO A 205 3.81 8.13 -26.23
CA PRO A 205 2.55 8.61 -25.67
C PRO A 205 2.02 7.70 -24.53
N PRO A 206 1.18 8.20 -23.62
CA PRO A 206 0.56 7.41 -22.56
C PRO A 206 -0.13 6.18 -23.13
N GLN A 207 0.05 5.02 -22.49
CA GLN A 207 -0.58 3.77 -22.91
C GLN A 207 -1.77 3.42 -22.00
N PRO A 208 -2.94 3.07 -22.55
CA PRO A 208 -4.08 2.67 -21.73
C PRO A 208 -3.77 1.38 -20.98
N ILE A 209 -4.12 1.37 -19.70
CA ILE A 209 -4.01 0.18 -18.84
C ILE A 209 -5.36 -0.54 -18.85
N PRO A 210 -5.39 -1.87 -19.10
CA PRO A 210 -6.64 -2.64 -19.03
C PRO A 210 -7.29 -2.56 -17.66
N PHE A 211 -8.63 -2.55 -17.62
CA PHE A 211 -9.34 -2.61 -16.34
C PHE A 211 -9.20 -3.99 -15.73
N THR A 212 -8.92 -4.05 -14.43
CA THR A 212 -8.79 -5.27 -13.65
C THR A 212 -9.72 -5.26 -12.46
N PHE A 213 -10.07 -6.43 -11.95
CA PHE A 213 -10.97 -6.59 -10.81
C PHE A 213 -10.20 -6.97 -9.56
N VAL A 214 -10.72 -6.55 -8.38
CA VAL A 214 -10.08 -6.73 -7.08
C VAL A 214 -10.77 -7.82 -6.27
N PRO A 215 -10.19 -9.02 -6.11
CA PRO A 215 -10.78 -10.07 -5.28
C PRO A 215 -10.97 -9.67 -3.81
N GLN A 216 -10.14 -8.76 -3.32
CA GLN A 216 -10.18 -8.22 -1.96
C GLN A 216 -10.82 -6.82 -1.92
N ALA A 217 -11.97 -6.65 -2.54
CA ALA A 217 -12.67 -5.39 -2.77
C ALA A 217 -12.62 -4.34 -1.64
N PRO A 218 -12.75 -4.67 -0.33
CA PRO A 218 -12.72 -3.66 0.74
C PRO A 218 -11.41 -2.90 0.88
N ASP A 219 -10.34 -3.31 0.22
CA ASP A 219 -9.05 -2.64 0.29
C ASP A 219 -8.82 -1.58 -0.80
N GLY A 220 -9.56 -1.65 -1.95
CA GLY A 220 -9.20 -0.79 -3.07
C GLY A 220 -10.21 -0.65 -4.22
N SER A 221 -11.39 -1.29 -4.19
CA SER A 221 -12.29 -1.37 -5.35
C SER A 221 -13.12 -0.12 -5.62
N LEU A 222 -13.32 0.77 -4.65
CA LEU A 222 -14.30 1.85 -4.76
C LEU A 222 -13.96 2.79 -5.90
N SER A 223 -14.96 3.05 -6.73
CA SER A 223 -14.93 4.07 -7.78
C SER A 223 -15.84 5.22 -7.40
N ALA A 224 -15.35 6.46 -7.50
CA ALA A 224 -16.09 7.65 -7.08
C ALA A 224 -15.81 8.86 -7.96
N THR A 225 -16.71 9.83 -7.92
CA THR A 225 -16.50 11.15 -8.50
C THR A 225 -15.89 12.12 -7.49
N ALA A 226 -15.30 13.22 -7.95
CA ALA A 226 -14.74 14.22 -7.04
C ALA A 226 -15.80 14.89 -6.17
N THR A 227 -17.00 15.12 -6.68
CA THR A 227 -18.11 15.72 -5.90
C THR A 227 -18.66 14.77 -4.85
N ASP A 228 -18.74 13.47 -5.16
CA ASP A 228 -19.16 12.47 -4.18
C ASP A 228 -18.12 12.34 -3.05
N MET A 229 -16.82 12.35 -3.39
CA MET A 229 -15.76 12.37 -2.38
C MET A 229 -15.80 13.62 -1.49
N ALA A 230 -16.28 14.76 -2.02
CA ALA A 230 -16.51 15.94 -1.18
C ALA A 230 -17.58 15.69 -0.11
N ASN A 231 -18.66 14.96 -0.42
CA ASN A 231 -19.70 14.63 0.55
C ASN A 231 -19.15 13.76 1.70
N PHE A 232 -18.28 12.78 1.36
CA PHE A 232 -17.57 11.98 2.37
C PHE A 232 -16.65 12.84 3.26
N MET A 233 -15.88 13.76 2.65
CA MET A 233 -15.03 14.69 3.41
C MET A 233 -15.87 15.60 4.32
N ILE A 234 -17.00 16.15 3.83
CA ILE A 234 -17.91 16.98 4.62
C ILE A 234 -18.42 16.20 5.84
N ALA A 235 -18.87 14.96 5.65
CA ALA A 235 -19.36 14.14 6.76
C ALA A 235 -18.31 14.00 7.86
N HIS A 236 -17.07 13.66 7.50
CA HIS A 236 -15.98 13.52 8.47
C HIS A 236 -15.60 14.86 9.14
N LEU A 237 -15.69 15.99 8.44
CA LEU A 237 -15.39 17.31 9.00
C LEU A 237 -16.55 17.90 9.79
N ASN A 238 -17.77 17.37 9.63
CA ASN A 238 -19.01 17.82 10.26
C ASN A 238 -19.59 16.76 11.20
N GLU A 239 -18.73 16.17 12.03
CA GLU A 239 -19.13 15.26 13.12
C GLU A 239 -20.01 14.07 12.66
N GLY A 240 -19.74 13.54 11.47
CA GLY A 240 -20.43 12.39 10.87
C GLY A 240 -21.67 12.76 10.04
N ARG A 241 -22.00 14.05 9.87
CA ARG A 241 -23.24 14.53 9.26
C ARG A 241 -23.03 15.08 7.86
N PHE A 242 -23.96 14.73 6.97
CA PHE A 242 -24.10 15.33 5.65
C PHE A 242 -25.58 15.65 5.40
N GLY A 243 -25.93 16.93 5.30
CA GLY A 243 -27.33 17.35 5.31
C GLY A 243 -28.07 16.88 6.56
N ASP A 244 -29.19 16.22 6.36
CA ASP A 244 -29.97 15.61 7.45
C ASP A 244 -29.53 14.19 7.83
N ALA A 245 -28.64 13.58 7.03
CA ALA A 245 -28.12 12.23 7.28
C ALA A 245 -26.92 12.25 8.23
N SER A 246 -26.75 11.16 8.98
CA SER A 246 -25.56 10.89 9.79
C SER A 246 -25.04 9.50 9.46
N ILE A 247 -23.74 9.38 9.24
CA ILE A 247 -23.05 8.09 9.02
C ILE A 247 -22.33 7.59 10.28
N LEU A 248 -22.04 8.47 11.22
CA LEU A 248 -21.40 8.18 12.52
C LEU A 248 -21.89 9.20 13.56
N GLU A 249 -21.91 8.82 14.81
CA GLU A 249 -22.11 9.76 15.91
C GLU A 249 -20.85 10.63 16.12
N PRO A 250 -21.01 11.88 16.64
CA PRO A 250 -19.88 12.78 16.86
C PRO A 250 -18.73 12.19 17.69
N ALA A 251 -19.07 11.42 18.73
CA ALA A 251 -18.08 10.76 19.59
C ALA A 251 -17.28 9.68 18.83
N THR A 252 -17.94 8.99 17.90
CA THR A 252 -17.29 7.97 17.04
C THR A 252 -16.37 8.62 16.00
N VAL A 253 -16.76 9.74 15.40
CA VAL A 253 -15.90 10.52 14.52
C VAL A 253 -14.66 11.01 15.29
N ALA A 254 -14.86 11.59 16.47
CA ALA A 254 -13.76 12.05 17.32
C ALA A 254 -12.80 10.89 17.66
N ARG A 255 -13.34 9.71 18.01
CA ARG A 255 -12.55 8.49 18.23
C ARG A 255 -11.81 8.04 16.97
N MET A 256 -12.47 8.06 15.80
CA MET A 256 -11.87 7.66 14.53
C MET A 256 -10.75 8.61 14.11
N HIS A 257 -10.86 9.88 14.43
CA HIS A 257 -9.85 10.89 14.15
C HIS A 257 -8.73 10.93 15.19
N ALA A 258 -8.93 10.38 16.40
CA ALA A 258 -7.89 10.33 17.43
C ALA A 258 -6.76 9.38 17.03
N ARG A 259 -5.51 9.74 17.40
CA ARG A 259 -4.34 8.89 17.17
C ARG A 259 -4.53 7.53 17.84
N SER A 260 -4.38 6.47 17.09
CA SER A 260 -4.51 5.08 17.55
C SER A 260 -3.15 4.38 17.66
N PHE A 261 -2.20 4.73 16.78
CA PHE A 261 -0.86 4.14 16.80
C PHE A 261 0.18 5.12 16.25
N ALA A 262 1.34 5.15 16.89
CA ALA A 262 2.58 5.69 16.35
C ALA A 262 3.77 4.88 16.90
N ALA A 263 4.73 4.55 16.06
CA ALA A 263 5.91 3.78 16.48
C ALA A 263 6.79 4.56 17.46
N HIS A 264 6.83 5.89 17.33
CA HIS A 264 7.52 6.80 18.22
C HIS A 264 6.64 8.01 18.56
N PRO A 265 6.63 8.50 19.81
CA PRO A 265 5.77 9.63 20.21
C PRO A 265 5.94 10.91 19.39
N GLY A 266 7.14 11.17 18.88
CA GLY A 266 7.46 12.36 18.08
C GLY A 266 7.13 12.22 16.58
N LEU A 267 6.75 11.03 16.10
CA LEU A 267 6.38 10.78 14.71
C LEU A 267 4.88 10.81 14.50
N ASP A 268 4.46 11.04 13.26
CA ASP A 268 3.08 10.82 12.85
C ASP A 268 2.80 9.31 12.76
N GLY A 269 1.53 8.93 12.77
CA GLY A 269 1.13 7.54 12.78
C GLY A 269 -0.21 7.30 12.08
N TYR A 270 -1.08 6.56 12.75
CA TYR A 270 -2.42 6.22 12.29
C TYR A 270 -3.49 6.67 13.28
N ALA A 271 -4.61 7.14 12.75
CA ALA A 271 -5.82 7.49 13.46
C ALA A 271 -6.95 6.59 12.95
N HIS A 272 -7.09 5.40 13.52
CA HIS A 272 -8.12 4.40 13.19
C HIS A 272 -8.41 4.30 11.67
N GLY A 273 -7.34 4.07 10.89
CA GLY A 273 -7.40 3.91 9.42
C GLY A 273 -6.95 5.13 8.63
N PHE A 274 -7.10 6.34 9.14
CA PHE A 274 -6.43 7.50 8.54
C PHE A 274 -4.92 7.47 8.85
N LYS A 275 -4.13 7.92 7.89
CA LYS A 275 -2.72 8.26 8.09
C LYS A 275 -2.64 9.68 8.64
N GLU A 276 -1.78 9.92 9.61
CA GLU A 276 -1.48 11.29 10.05
C GLU A 276 -0.42 11.92 9.16
N LEU A 277 -0.51 13.23 8.99
CA LEU A 277 0.50 14.05 8.35
C LEU A 277 0.53 15.41 9.04
N THR A 278 1.64 15.73 9.71
CA THR A 278 1.83 17.05 10.33
C THR A 278 2.49 18.00 9.34
N VAL A 279 1.78 19.05 8.94
CA VAL A 279 2.26 20.11 8.06
C VAL A 279 2.02 21.45 8.71
N ASN A 280 3.03 22.33 8.70
CA ASN A 280 2.96 23.65 9.30
C ASN A 280 2.56 23.66 10.79
N GLY A 281 2.95 22.62 11.54
CA GLY A 281 2.55 22.45 12.94
C GLY A 281 1.08 22.11 13.15
N ARG A 282 0.34 21.78 12.08
CA ARG A 282 -1.04 21.28 12.11
C ARG A 282 -1.06 19.79 11.83
N ARG A 283 -1.82 19.07 12.64
CA ARG A 283 -2.15 17.68 12.39
C ARG A 283 -3.24 17.59 11.33
N THR A 284 -2.97 16.80 10.29
CA THR A 284 -3.96 16.46 9.25
C THR A 284 -4.19 14.96 9.23
N LEU A 285 -5.34 14.56 8.70
CA LEU A 285 -5.71 13.17 8.45
C LEU A 285 -5.74 12.95 6.93
N MET A 286 -5.03 11.94 6.46
CA MET A 286 -4.94 11.71 5.03
C MET A 286 -5.04 10.23 4.67
N HIS A 287 -5.31 9.95 3.41
CA HIS A 287 -5.02 8.66 2.79
C HIS A 287 -4.68 8.87 1.31
N ASP A 288 -3.70 8.14 0.84
CA ASP A 288 -3.35 8.03 -0.58
C ASP A 288 -4.00 6.78 -1.18
N GLY A 289 -4.19 6.79 -2.49
CA GLY A 289 -4.72 5.65 -3.22
C GLY A 289 -3.98 5.44 -4.54
N GLY A 290 -3.67 4.20 -4.84
CA GLY A 290 -3.10 3.80 -6.11
C GLY A 290 -3.76 2.54 -6.61
N TRP A 291 -4.09 2.50 -7.89
CA TRP A 291 -4.59 1.33 -8.58
C TRP A 291 -4.38 1.51 -10.07
N GLU A 292 -3.75 0.54 -10.73
CA GLU A 292 -3.66 0.46 -12.20
C GLU A 292 -3.61 1.83 -12.91
N GLY A 293 -2.58 2.62 -12.68
CA GLY A 293 -2.41 3.95 -13.26
C GLY A 293 -3.15 5.08 -12.54
N PHE A 294 -4.23 4.84 -11.78
CA PHE A 294 -4.84 5.87 -10.94
C PHE A 294 -3.97 6.21 -9.74
N ARG A 295 -3.87 7.49 -9.41
CA ARG A 295 -3.17 8.02 -8.23
C ARG A 295 -4.04 9.07 -7.56
N SER A 296 -4.50 8.75 -6.35
CA SER A 296 -5.45 9.58 -5.61
C SER A 296 -4.89 10.03 -4.27
N GLY A 297 -5.36 11.15 -3.76
CA GLY A 297 -5.05 11.66 -2.43
C GLY A 297 -6.25 12.33 -1.80
N LEU A 298 -6.48 12.07 -0.52
CA LEU A 298 -7.47 12.72 0.30
C LEU A 298 -6.78 13.27 1.55
N VAL A 299 -7.04 14.51 1.91
CA VAL A 299 -6.58 15.10 3.17
C VAL A 299 -7.72 15.89 3.83
N LEU A 300 -7.83 15.74 5.14
CA LEU A 300 -8.69 16.49 6.03
C LEU A 300 -7.83 17.29 7.00
N VAL A 301 -8.22 18.54 7.25
CA VAL A 301 -7.65 19.40 8.28
C VAL A 301 -8.77 19.76 9.27
N PRO A 302 -9.09 18.87 10.24
CA PRO A 302 -10.23 19.06 11.13
C PRO A 302 -10.20 20.41 11.86
N GLY A 303 -9.04 20.84 12.35
CA GLY A 303 -8.86 22.11 13.04
C GLY A 303 -9.16 23.37 12.19
N CYS A 304 -9.28 23.24 10.85
CA CYS A 304 -9.65 24.32 9.93
C CYS A 304 -10.95 24.03 9.19
N GLY A 305 -11.56 22.86 9.35
CA GLY A 305 -12.72 22.43 8.57
C GLY A 305 -12.42 22.31 7.07
N LEU A 306 -11.16 22.04 6.65
CA LEU A 306 -10.75 21.96 5.25
C LEU A 306 -10.56 20.52 4.82
N GLY A 307 -10.93 20.23 3.55
CA GLY A 307 -10.63 18.95 2.91
C GLY A 307 -10.27 19.15 1.43
N LEU A 308 -9.39 18.28 0.95
CA LEU A 308 -9.00 18.18 -0.45
C LEU A 308 -9.05 16.71 -0.87
N PHE A 309 -9.71 16.44 -1.98
CA PHE A 309 -9.57 15.21 -2.75
C PHE A 309 -9.03 15.55 -4.13
N LEU A 310 -8.10 14.72 -4.62
CA LEU A 310 -7.59 14.77 -5.99
C LEU A 310 -7.30 13.38 -6.51
N SER A 311 -7.49 13.16 -7.81
CA SER A 311 -7.14 11.90 -8.48
C SER A 311 -6.66 12.17 -9.89
N PHE A 312 -5.61 11.46 -10.28
CA PHE A 312 -4.97 11.46 -11.60
C PHE A 312 -5.18 10.10 -12.25
N ASN A 313 -5.38 10.08 -13.57
CA ASN A 313 -5.50 8.84 -14.33
C ASN A 313 -4.20 8.40 -15.03
N GLY A 314 -3.04 8.76 -14.49
CA GLY A 314 -1.73 8.34 -14.98
C GLY A 314 -0.79 7.89 -13.88
N SER A 315 0.02 6.86 -14.15
CA SER A 315 0.91 6.19 -13.20
C SER A 315 1.91 7.14 -12.51
N THR A 316 2.37 8.19 -13.19
CA THR A 316 3.30 9.20 -12.65
C THR A 316 2.62 10.30 -11.83
N GLY A 317 1.28 10.29 -11.72
CA GLY A 317 0.51 11.33 -11.01
C GLY A 317 0.73 11.41 -9.49
N GLY A 318 1.32 10.37 -8.87
CA GLY A 318 1.42 10.27 -7.41
C GLY A 318 2.31 11.34 -6.75
N ILE A 319 3.51 11.54 -7.26
CA ILE A 319 4.46 12.55 -6.73
C ILE A 319 3.88 13.96 -6.91
N ALA A 320 3.38 14.24 -8.11
CA ALA A 320 2.78 15.52 -8.43
C ALA A 320 1.52 15.81 -7.60
N GLY A 321 0.70 14.79 -7.36
CA GLY A 321 -0.46 14.88 -6.47
C GLY A 321 -0.08 15.23 -5.04
N TYR A 322 0.96 14.60 -4.52
CA TYR A 322 1.48 14.91 -3.18
C TYR A 322 2.04 16.34 -3.08
N GLU A 323 2.75 16.82 -4.10
CA GLU A 323 3.20 18.22 -4.15
C GLU A 323 2.04 19.23 -4.17
N ILE A 324 0.98 18.93 -4.92
CA ILE A 324 -0.22 19.78 -4.95
C ILE A 324 -0.88 19.81 -3.58
N LEU A 325 -0.99 18.65 -2.92
CA LEU A 325 -1.51 18.54 -1.56
C LEU A 325 -0.71 19.39 -0.58
N LEU A 326 0.62 19.31 -0.61
CA LEU A 326 1.47 20.14 0.25
C LEU A 326 1.31 21.64 -0.04
N LYS A 327 1.29 22.05 -1.32
CA LYS A 327 1.04 23.45 -1.72
C LYS A 327 -0.33 23.95 -1.27
N PHE A 328 -1.34 23.08 -1.31
CA PHE A 328 -2.68 23.39 -0.79
C PHE A 328 -2.62 23.63 0.72
N LEU A 329 -1.98 22.75 1.48
CA LEU A 329 -1.84 22.89 2.93
C LEU A 329 -1.04 24.14 3.30
N ASP A 330 0.05 24.42 2.59
CA ASP A 330 0.87 25.64 2.81
C ASP A 330 0.04 26.92 2.60
N ARG A 331 -0.87 26.92 1.62
CA ARG A 331 -1.68 28.09 1.27
C ARG A 331 -2.88 28.29 2.17
N PHE A 332 -3.62 27.21 2.49
CA PHE A 332 -4.94 27.26 3.11
C PHE A 332 -4.98 26.77 4.56
N ALA A 333 -3.94 26.06 5.00
CA ALA A 333 -3.75 25.62 6.39
C ALA A 333 -2.40 26.07 6.94
N PRO A 334 -2.12 27.41 7.02
CA PRO A 334 -0.85 27.92 7.55
C PRO A 334 -0.72 27.57 9.03
N ALA A 335 0.50 27.74 9.57
CA ALA A 335 0.79 27.48 10.97
C ALA A 335 -0.21 28.17 11.90
N PRO A 336 -0.72 27.47 12.93
CA PRO A 336 -1.63 28.08 13.89
C PRO A 336 -0.90 29.13 14.73
N ALA A 337 -1.60 30.18 15.12
CA ALA A 337 -1.04 31.25 15.98
C ALA A 337 -0.61 30.70 17.37
N THR A 338 -1.31 29.66 17.86
CA THR A 338 -0.97 28.92 19.08
C THR A 338 -0.77 27.46 18.69
N PRO A 339 0.31 26.80 19.15
CA PRO A 339 0.53 25.39 18.88
C PRO A 339 -0.72 24.57 19.24
N GLU A 340 -1.12 23.66 18.38
CA GLU A 340 -2.20 22.72 18.68
C GLU A 340 -1.78 21.84 19.87
N ALA A 341 -2.73 21.60 20.78
CA ALA A 341 -2.48 20.74 21.93
C ALA A 341 -2.05 19.36 21.46
N SER A 342 -0.96 18.85 22.02
CA SER A 342 -0.51 17.50 21.74
C SER A 342 -1.55 16.53 22.29
N GLU A 343 -2.21 15.76 21.41
CA GLU A 343 -3.11 14.69 21.83
C GLU A 343 -2.37 13.64 22.69
N SER A 344 -3.11 12.93 23.54
CA SER A 344 -2.58 11.78 24.29
C SER A 344 -1.97 10.78 23.31
N ARG A 345 -0.72 10.41 23.56
CA ARG A 345 0.03 9.51 22.67
C ARG A 345 -0.07 8.09 23.18
N PRO A 346 -0.47 7.12 22.35
CA PRO A 346 -0.41 5.72 22.73
C PRO A 346 1.02 5.33 23.15
N GLU A 347 1.14 4.51 24.18
CA GLU A 347 2.44 3.97 24.57
C GLU A 347 2.96 3.03 23.47
N SER A 348 4.19 3.28 23.06
CA SER A 348 4.91 2.36 22.15
C SER A 348 5.60 1.28 22.98
N THR A 349 5.53 0.04 22.50
CA THR A 349 6.31 -1.09 23.07
C THR A 349 7.78 -1.05 22.65
N LEU A 350 8.12 -0.18 21.71
CA LEU A 350 9.48 0.01 21.22
C LEU A 350 10.22 1.03 22.10
N THR A 351 11.50 0.78 22.31
CA THR A 351 12.37 1.69 23.05
C THR A 351 13.37 2.40 22.13
N PRO A 352 13.77 3.65 22.40
CA PRO A 352 14.80 4.34 21.63
C PRO A 352 16.10 3.54 21.57
N ALA A 353 16.78 3.60 20.43
CA ALA A 353 18.06 2.94 20.18
C ALA A 353 19.01 3.86 19.43
N GLU A 354 20.31 3.59 19.56
CA GLU A 354 21.32 4.25 18.74
C GLU A 354 21.25 3.77 17.28
N PRO A 355 21.57 4.66 16.31
CA PRO A 355 21.63 4.29 14.90
C PRO A 355 22.67 3.18 14.69
N LEU A 356 22.33 2.19 13.91
CA LEU A 356 23.22 1.09 13.56
C LEU A 356 23.36 1.01 12.04
N ALA A 357 24.59 1.14 11.54
CA ALA A 357 24.90 0.95 10.14
C ALA A 357 24.61 -0.50 9.73
N GLY A 358 24.01 -0.68 8.55
CA GLY A 358 23.64 -2.03 8.08
C GLY A 358 22.70 -1.97 6.89
N PHE A 359 22.10 -3.11 6.61
CA PHE A 359 21.06 -3.25 5.60
C PHE A 359 19.71 -3.43 6.27
N TYR A 360 18.73 -2.72 5.77
CA TYR A 360 17.37 -2.73 6.29
C TYR A 360 16.39 -3.09 5.17
N HIS A 361 15.31 -3.74 5.52
CA HIS A 361 14.19 -3.98 4.62
C HIS A 361 12.89 -3.39 5.17
N SER A 362 11.96 -3.05 4.28
CA SER A 362 10.63 -2.62 4.70
C SER A 362 9.93 -3.71 5.52
N THR A 363 9.20 -3.33 6.55
CA THR A 363 8.32 -4.27 7.28
C THR A 363 7.15 -4.76 6.41
N ARG A 364 6.81 -4.02 5.35
CA ARG A 364 5.88 -4.43 4.31
C ARG A 364 6.61 -5.30 3.29
N GLN A 365 6.61 -6.61 3.49
CA GLN A 365 7.32 -7.58 2.66
C GLN A 365 6.74 -8.97 2.79
N ASN A 366 7.14 -9.87 1.89
CA ASN A 366 6.85 -11.29 1.93
C ASN A 366 8.06 -12.07 2.46
N GLU A 367 7.81 -13.06 3.34
CA GLU A 367 8.86 -13.91 3.91
C GLU A 367 8.59 -15.41 3.70
N SER A 368 7.36 -15.82 3.43
CA SER A 368 6.97 -17.23 3.41
C SER A 368 6.72 -17.80 2.02
N THR A 369 6.59 -16.96 0.99
CA THR A 369 6.31 -17.40 -0.37
C THR A 369 7.47 -17.12 -1.33
N ILE A 370 7.28 -17.40 -2.62
CA ILE A 370 8.25 -17.11 -3.67
C ILE A 370 8.54 -15.60 -3.80
N GLU A 371 7.62 -14.74 -3.38
CA GLU A 371 7.80 -13.28 -3.40
C GLU A 371 8.94 -12.81 -2.48
N LYS A 372 9.38 -13.65 -1.54
CA LYS A 372 10.60 -13.41 -0.73
C LYS A 372 11.82 -13.14 -1.60
N LEU A 373 11.89 -13.69 -2.82
CA LEU A 373 13.00 -13.44 -3.73
C LEU A 373 13.12 -11.95 -4.12
N VAL A 374 11.99 -11.24 -4.24
CA VAL A 374 11.97 -9.78 -4.47
C VAL A 374 12.50 -9.06 -3.23
N THR A 375 12.06 -9.47 -2.04
CA THR A 375 12.51 -8.91 -0.77
C THR A 375 14.02 -9.02 -0.57
N LEU A 376 14.62 -10.17 -0.93
CA LEU A 376 16.07 -10.40 -0.82
C LEU A 376 16.91 -9.43 -1.66
N LEU A 377 16.34 -8.88 -2.74
CA LEU A 377 16.99 -7.91 -3.62
C LEU A 377 16.69 -6.45 -3.22
N GLY A 378 15.66 -6.22 -2.42
CA GLY A 378 15.13 -4.89 -2.05
C GLY A 378 15.74 -4.26 -0.79
N SER A 379 16.87 -4.76 -0.25
CA SER A 379 17.44 -4.19 0.97
C SER A 379 18.05 -2.80 0.77
N LEU A 380 17.86 -1.93 1.75
CA LEU A 380 18.34 -0.55 1.78
C LEU A 380 19.54 -0.42 2.70
N SER A 381 20.62 0.17 2.22
CA SER A 381 21.80 0.44 3.06
C SER A 381 21.60 1.68 3.92
N LEU A 382 22.02 1.58 5.19
CA LEU A 382 22.12 2.70 6.12
C LEU A 382 23.57 2.87 6.56
N SER A 383 24.08 4.09 6.48
CA SER A 383 25.41 4.44 7.00
C SER A 383 25.32 5.56 8.02
N VAL A 384 26.22 5.53 9.00
CA VAL A 384 26.31 6.52 10.08
C VAL A 384 27.67 7.19 9.99
N ALA A 385 27.69 8.51 9.92
CA ALA A 385 28.91 9.30 9.90
C ALA A 385 29.42 9.60 11.32
N ALA A 386 30.66 10.06 11.44
CA ALA A 386 31.30 10.36 12.74
C ALA A 386 30.62 11.50 13.53
N ASP A 387 29.90 12.38 12.83
CA ASP A 387 29.14 13.50 13.43
C ASP A 387 27.71 13.07 13.83
N GLY A 388 27.36 11.78 13.70
CA GLY A 388 26.05 11.25 13.99
C GLY A 388 25.02 11.40 12.87
N THR A 389 25.38 12.03 11.75
CA THR A 389 24.48 12.09 10.59
C THR A 389 24.29 10.70 9.97
N VAL A 390 23.10 10.45 9.44
CA VAL A 390 22.73 9.18 8.84
C VAL A 390 22.42 9.39 7.36
N ARG A 391 22.84 8.44 6.52
CA ARG A 391 22.42 8.35 5.13
C ARG A 391 21.55 7.12 4.95
N PHE A 392 20.29 7.33 4.55
CA PHE A 392 19.30 6.28 4.37
C PHE A 392 18.28 6.67 3.30
N ARG A 393 17.86 5.74 2.43
CA ARG A 393 16.93 5.99 1.32
C ARG A 393 17.37 7.10 0.36
N GLY A 394 18.67 7.26 0.16
CA GLY A 394 19.23 8.33 -0.67
C GLY A 394 19.21 9.72 -0.04
N GLN A 395 18.66 9.89 1.15
CA GLN A 395 18.55 11.15 1.90
C GLN A 395 19.58 11.23 3.01
N HIS A 396 19.86 12.46 3.46
CA HIS A 396 20.68 12.74 4.62
C HIS A 396 19.78 13.11 5.81
N TRP A 397 20.10 12.58 6.98
CA TRP A 397 19.33 12.73 8.21
C TRP A 397 20.20 13.26 9.32
N THR A 398 19.79 14.38 9.91
CA THR A 398 20.52 15.07 10.97
C THR A 398 19.84 14.83 12.32
N PRO A 399 20.59 14.38 13.36
CA PRO A 399 20.03 14.18 14.69
C PRO A 399 19.52 15.49 15.28
N GLN A 400 18.40 15.42 16.01
CA GLN A 400 17.77 16.53 16.70
C GLN A 400 17.76 16.31 18.22
N PRO A 401 17.62 17.37 19.03
CA PRO A 401 17.60 17.26 20.50
C PRO A 401 16.46 16.42 21.07
N ASP A 402 15.37 16.23 20.32
CA ASP A 402 14.21 15.41 20.69
C ASP A 402 14.40 13.91 20.45
N GLY A 403 15.59 13.49 20.00
CA GLY A 403 15.91 12.10 19.68
C GLY A 403 15.46 11.64 18.31
N LEU A 404 14.87 12.52 17.51
CA LEU A 404 14.51 12.25 16.12
C LEU A 404 15.64 12.62 15.17
N TYR A 405 15.55 12.16 13.94
CA TYR A 405 16.38 12.57 12.82
C TYR A 405 15.51 13.25 11.78
N HIS A 406 15.89 14.42 11.33
CA HIS A 406 15.19 15.17 10.29
C HIS A 406 15.92 15.03 8.97
N SER A 407 15.17 14.82 7.89
CA SER A 407 15.71 14.83 6.54
C SER A 407 16.14 16.25 6.16
N SER A 408 17.30 16.38 5.49
CA SER A 408 17.70 17.64 4.83
C SER A 408 16.96 17.88 3.52
N ASP A 409 16.39 16.82 2.94
CA ASP A 409 15.87 16.82 1.57
C ASP A 409 14.34 16.79 1.52
N SER A 410 13.68 16.53 2.66
CA SER A 410 12.23 16.42 2.77
C SER A 410 11.73 16.84 4.16
N ARG A 411 10.40 16.81 4.37
CA ARG A 411 9.78 17.04 5.69
C ARG A 411 9.72 15.77 6.56
N GLU A 412 10.30 14.66 6.08
CA GLU A 412 10.25 13.38 6.80
C GLU A 412 11.12 13.40 8.05
N ARG A 413 10.68 12.63 9.04
CA ARG A 413 11.39 12.39 10.30
C ARG A 413 11.58 10.89 10.48
N LEU A 414 12.60 10.48 11.20
CA LEU A 414 12.82 9.09 11.58
C LEU A 414 13.33 8.94 13.01
N ALA A 415 13.14 7.75 13.55
CA ALA A 415 13.70 7.33 14.82
C ALA A 415 14.30 5.92 14.71
N PHE A 416 15.28 5.64 15.58
CA PHE A 416 15.86 4.32 15.76
C PHE A 416 15.24 3.67 17.00
N LEU A 417 14.70 2.47 16.85
CA LEU A 417 13.98 1.78 17.91
C LEU A 417 14.41 0.31 17.99
N VAL A 418 14.22 -0.28 19.17
CA VAL A 418 14.41 -1.71 19.41
C VAL A 418 13.15 -2.29 20.04
N GLY A 419 12.71 -3.44 19.52
CA GLY A 419 11.57 -4.17 20.03
C GLY A 419 11.90 -5.02 21.26
N PRO A 420 10.89 -5.50 22.00
CA PRO A 420 11.06 -6.40 23.13
C PRO A 420 11.78 -7.73 22.77
N ASP A 421 11.69 -8.12 21.51
CA ASP A 421 12.36 -9.31 20.93
C ASP A 421 13.80 -9.03 20.47
N GLY A 422 14.30 -7.82 20.68
CA GLY A 422 15.64 -7.38 20.28
C GLY A 422 15.78 -6.98 18.81
N ARG A 423 14.73 -7.05 18.01
CA ARG A 423 14.74 -6.58 16.62
C ARG A 423 14.93 -5.07 16.58
N ARG A 424 15.76 -4.61 15.66
CA ARG A 424 16.07 -3.18 15.51
C ARG A 424 15.36 -2.62 14.29
N TYR A 425 14.80 -1.43 14.47
CA TYR A 425 14.00 -0.74 13.47
C TYR A 425 14.50 0.67 13.22
N VAL A 426 14.41 1.09 11.96
CA VAL A 426 14.31 2.49 11.56
C VAL A 426 12.85 2.75 11.26
N VAL A 427 12.24 3.69 11.95
CA VAL A 427 10.84 4.05 11.73
C VAL A 427 10.74 5.47 11.21
N THR A 428 9.93 5.69 10.20
CA THR A 428 9.48 7.01 9.77
C THR A 428 8.06 7.22 10.26
N ASP A 429 7.42 8.30 9.86
CA ASP A 429 6.07 8.64 10.33
C ASP A 429 5.07 7.47 10.19
N ARG A 430 5.15 6.66 9.11
CA ARG A 430 4.17 5.61 8.84
C ARG A 430 4.77 4.29 8.33
N THR A 431 6.08 4.25 8.18
CA THR A 431 6.77 3.08 7.63
C THR A 431 7.88 2.65 8.57
N ALA A 432 8.04 1.37 8.75
CA ALA A 432 9.14 0.79 9.50
C ALA A 432 10.05 -0.05 8.59
N TYR A 433 11.33 -0.07 8.95
CA TYR A 433 12.36 -0.87 8.30
C TYR A 433 13.10 -1.66 9.36
N GLU A 434 13.24 -2.95 9.16
CA GLU A 434 13.91 -3.88 10.09
C GLU A 434 15.34 -4.12 9.65
N LEU A 435 16.27 -4.14 10.60
CA LEU A 435 17.67 -4.47 10.38
C LEU A 435 17.80 -5.94 9.96
N LEU A 436 18.42 -6.18 8.81
CA LEU A 436 18.69 -7.51 8.31
C LEU A 436 19.85 -8.19 9.05
N PRO A 437 19.77 -9.48 9.33
CA PRO A 437 20.94 -10.27 9.71
C PRO A 437 21.97 -10.27 8.56
N SER A 438 23.24 -10.37 8.88
CA SER A 438 24.33 -10.31 7.89
C SER A 438 24.18 -11.34 6.76
N SER A 439 23.55 -12.50 7.07
CA SER A 439 23.29 -13.57 6.10
C SER A 439 22.24 -13.24 5.03
N GLU A 440 21.39 -12.23 5.24
CA GLU A 440 20.26 -11.87 4.36
C GLU A 440 20.49 -10.55 3.61
N THR A 441 21.69 -10.00 3.72
CA THR A 441 22.02 -8.73 3.05
C THR A 441 22.21 -8.92 1.55
N LEU A 442 21.89 -7.87 0.76
CA LEU A 442 22.06 -7.89 -0.70
C LEU A 442 23.43 -8.37 -1.17
N PRO A 443 24.58 -7.92 -0.60
CA PRO A 443 25.89 -8.43 -1.02
C PRO A 443 26.06 -9.92 -0.84
N VAL A 444 25.55 -10.48 0.26
CA VAL A 444 25.60 -11.94 0.53
C VAL A 444 24.69 -12.69 -0.44
N ASN A 445 23.46 -12.22 -0.67
CA ASN A 445 22.54 -12.81 -1.62
C ASN A 445 23.10 -12.83 -3.04
N LEU A 446 23.74 -11.73 -3.47
CA LEU A 446 24.41 -11.65 -4.77
C LEU A 446 25.60 -12.63 -4.84
N ALA A 447 26.39 -12.75 -3.78
CA ALA A 447 27.50 -13.72 -3.73
C ALA A 447 26.98 -15.16 -3.84
N VAL A 448 25.92 -15.51 -3.12
CA VAL A 448 25.26 -16.83 -3.21
C VAL A 448 24.73 -17.07 -4.63
N LEU A 449 24.06 -16.08 -5.23
CA LEU A 449 23.56 -16.17 -6.60
C LEU A 449 24.72 -16.44 -7.58
N LEU A 450 25.83 -15.74 -7.46
CA LEU A 450 27.01 -15.96 -8.31
C LEU A 450 27.59 -17.37 -8.13
N VAL A 451 27.65 -17.88 -6.89
CA VAL A 451 28.10 -19.25 -6.62
C VAL A 451 27.19 -20.30 -7.27
N ILE A 452 25.91 -20.01 -7.44
CA ILE A 452 24.95 -20.89 -8.13
C ILE A 452 25.04 -20.72 -9.65
N VAL A 453 25.01 -19.50 -10.15
CA VAL A 453 24.89 -19.17 -11.58
C VAL A 453 26.17 -19.51 -12.34
N LEU A 454 27.36 -19.19 -11.81
CA LEU A 454 28.61 -19.42 -12.52
C LEU A 454 28.88 -20.92 -12.79
N PRO A 455 28.73 -21.85 -11.85
CA PRO A 455 28.84 -23.28 -12.12
C PRO A 455 27.75 -23.80 -13.07
N ALA A 456 26.51 -23.25 -12.96
CA ALA A 456 25.43 -23.62 -13.87
C ALA A 456 25.76 -23.22 -15.31
N LEU A 457 26.22 -21.99 -15.55
CA LEU A 457 26.69 -21.51 -16.87
C LEU A 457 27.84 -22.36 -17.39
N ALA A 458 28.85 -22.62 -16.57
CA ALA A 458 29.98 -23.46 -16.92
C ALA A 458 29.55 -24.90 -17.30
N THR A 459 28.52 -25.42 -16.62
CA THR A 459 27.98 -26.75 -16.88
C THR A 459 27.12 -26.77 -18.14
N ALA A 460 26.26 -25.79 -18.35
CA ALA A 460 25.43 -25.64 -19.55
C ALA A 460 26.29 -25.42 -20.82
N ALA A 461 27.44 -24.76 -20.70
CA ALA A 461 28.37 -24.53 -21.83
C ALA A 461 29.17 -25.80 -22.25
N ARG A 462 29.19 -26.85 -21.43
CA ARG A 462 29.97 -28.08 -21.75
C ARG A 462 29.62 -28.77 -23.06
N PRO A 463 28.34 -28.89 -23.50
CA PRO A 463 27.99 -29.45 -24.79
C PRO A 463 28.58 -28.64 -25.95
N VAL A 464 28.58 -27.32 -25.86
CA VAL A 464 29.15 -26.41 -26.88
C VAL A 464 30.67 -26.63 -26.97
N GLY A 465 31.37 -26.68 -25.86
CA GLY A 465 32.79 -26.98 -25.79
C GLY A 465 33.13 -28.37 -26.37
N TRP A 466 32.26 -29.36 -26.16
CA TRP A 466 32.41 -30.70 -26.75
C TRP A 466 32.21 -30.63 -28.30
N ALA A 467 31.21 -29.95 -28.79
CA ALA A 467 30.93 -29.79 -30.20
C ALA A 467 32.12 -29.09 -30.93
N ILE A 468 32.65 -28.01 -30.33
CA ILE A 468 33.82 -27.29 -30.90
C ILE A 468 35.05 -28.21 -30.95
N ARG A 469 35.31 -29.03 -29.91
CA ARG A 469 36.42 -29.99 -29.91
C ARG A 469 36.27 -31.03 -31.02
N ARG A 470 35.04 -31.55 -31.21
CA ARG A 470 34.72 -32.51 -32.27
C ARG A 470 34.95 -31.95 -33.67
N LEU A 471 34.51 -30.70 -33.89
CA LEU A 471 34.75 -29.97 -35.17
C LEU A 471 36.24 -29.75 -35.43
N ARG A 472 37.06 -29.62 -34.38
CA ARG A 472 38.51 -29.45 -34.47
C ARG A 472 39.29 -30.79 -34.54
N GLY A 473 38.60 -31.94 -34.73
CA GLY A 473 39.23 -33.26 -34.88
C GLY A 473 39.88 -33.80 -33.61
N ARG A 474 39.60 -33.25 -32.41
CA ARG A 474 40.19 -33.72 -31.16
C ARG A 474 39.41 -34.94 -30.64
N PRO A 475 40.12 -36.06 -30.23
CA PRO A 475 39.44 -37.27 -29.78
C PRO A 475 38.65 -37.04 -28.52
N ALA A 476 37.43 -37.65 -28.43
CA ALA A 476 36.64 -37.69 -27.23
C ALA A 476 37.28 -38.58 -26.17
N ARG A 477 37.35 -38.11 -24.93
CA ARG A 477 37.77 -39.00 -23.80
C ARG A 477 36.71 -40.10 -23.60
N SER A 478 37.14 -41.36 -23.49
CA SER A 478 36.26 -42.46 -23.19
C SER A 478 35.67 -42.26 -21.78
N THR A 479 34.33 -42.29 -21.65
CA THR A 479 33.63 -42.21 -20.38
C THR A 479 32.63 -43.35 -20.24
N THR A 480 32.43 -43.87 -19.04
CA THR A 480 31.43 -44.90 -18.76
C THR A 480 30.01 -44.42 -19.07
N ALA A 481 29.09 -45.37 -19.35
CA ALA A 481 27.67 -45.04 -19.64
C ALA A 481 27.07 -44.26 -18.48
N GLY A 482 27.29 -44.68 -17.23
CA GLY A 482 26.80 -43.97 -16.04
C GLY A 482 27.30 -42.53 -15.94
N TRP A 483 28.56 -42.26 -16.29
CA TRP A 483 29.15 -40.94 -16.29
C TRP A 483 28.54 -40.02 -17.41
N ARG A 484 28.17 -40.61 -18.55
CA ARG A 484 27.46 -39.88 -19.62
C ARG A 484 26.05 -39.47 -19.19
N ILE A 485 25.31 -40.37 -18.53
CA ILE A 485 23.97 -40.11 -18.00
C ILE A 485 24.05 -39.03 -16.90
N ALA A 486 24.92 -39.17 -15.90
CA ALA A 486 25.07 -38.17 -14.85
C ALA A 486 25.43 -36.79 -15.40
N ARG A 487 26.29 -36.73 -16.43
CA ARG A 487 26.64 -35.48 -17.11
C ARG A 487 25.47 -34.88 -17.87
N GLY A 488 24.64 -35.69 -18.55
CA GLY A 488 23.44 -35.25 -19.23
C GLY A 488 22.42 -34.67 -18.26
N LEU A 489 22.17 -35.34 -17.15
CA LEU A 489 21.28 -34.85 -16.08
C LEU A 489 21.80 -33.55 -15.46
N GLY A 490 23.12 -33.45 -15.21
CA GLY A 490 23.73 -32.21 -14.70
C GLY A 490 23.59 -31.01 -15.65
N VAL A 491 23.74 -31.23 -16.96
CA VAL A 491 23.51 -30.19 -17.98
C VAL A 491 22.02 -29.80 -18.04
N GLY A 492 21.12 -30.79 -18.02
CA GLY A 492 19.68 -30.54 -18.01
C GLY A 492 19.24 -29.71 -16.80
N ALA A 493 19.71 -30.08 -15.60
CA ALA A 493 19.43 -29.34 -14.37
C ALA A 493 19.99 -27.89 -14.42
N ALA A 494 21.23 -27.72 -14.92
CA ALA A 494 21.85 -26.40 -15.06
C ALA A 494 21.08 -25.48 -16.04
N VAL A 495 20.67 -26.04 -17.19
CA VAL A 495 19.85 -25.31 -18.18
C VAL A 495 18.49 -24.97 -17.59
N GLY A 496 17.82 -25.91 -16.90
CA GLY A 496 16.53 -25.67 -16.24
C GLY A 496 16.63 -24.55 -15.18
N ALA A 497 17.67 -24.56 -14.34
CA ALA A 497 17.91 -23.51 -13.34
C ALA A 497 18.14 -22.13 -14.00
N LEU A 498 18.94 -22.07 -15.07
CA LEU A 498 19.21 -20.82 -15.80
C LEU A 498 17.95 -20.28 -16.51
N LEU A 499 17.12 -21.17 -17.08
CA LEU A 499 15.84 -20.77 -17.69
C LEU A 499 14.87 -20.24 -16.64
N PHE A 500 14.78 -20.92 -15.48
CA PHE A 500 13.96 -20.45 -14.36
C PHE A 500 14.41 -19.08 -13.87
N LEU A 501 15.72 -18.89 -13.61
CA LEU A 501 16.26 -17.59 -13.18
C LEU A 501 16.09 -16.51 -14.27
N GLY A 502 16.24 -16.89 -15.54
CA GLY A 502 16.01 -15.98 -16.66
C GLY A 502 14.54 -15.55 -16.77
N ARG A 503 13.60 -16.47 -16.62
CA ARG A 503 12.16 -16.16 -16.59
C ARG A 503 11.81 -15.28 -15.41
N LEU A 504 12.31 -15.62 -14.22
CA LEU A 504 12.13 -14.81 -13.02
C LEU A 504 12.65 -13.38 -13.21
N LEU A 505 13.83 -13.22 -13.81
CA LEU A 505 14.41 -11.90 -14.10
C LEU A 505 13.56 -11.11 -15.10
N VAL A 506 13.03 -11.76 -16.14
CA VAL A 506 12.13 -11.14 -17.11
C VAL A 506 10.85 -10.65 -16.43
N VAL A 507 10.28 -11.45 -15.53
CA VAL A 507 9.08 -11.07 -14.76
C VAL A 507 9.40 -9.91 -13.80
N LEU A 508 10.54 -9.94 -13.10
CA LEU A 508 10.96 -8.88 -12.16
C LEU A 508 11.35 -7.55 -12.83
N LEU A 509 11.84 -7.59 -14.08
CA LEU A 509 12.22 -6.40 -14.86
C LEU A 509 11.15 -5.97 -15.86
N GLY A 510 10.16 -6.81 -16.10
CA GLY A 510 9.04 -6.58 -16.99
C GLY A 510 7.86 -5.88 -16.34
N ASP A 511 6.71 -5.97 -16.99
CA ASP A 511 5.44 -5.49 -16.45
C ASP A 511 5.03 -6.36 -15.26
N THR A 512 5.17 -5.81 -14.06
CA THR A 512 4.83 -6.51 -12.81
C THR A 512 3.32 -6.71 -12.64
N SER A 513 2.47 -6.16 -13.53
CA SER A 513 1.03 -6.38 -13.51
C SER A 513 0.69 -7.87 -13.71
N GLU A 514 1.43 -8.60 -14.58
CA GLU A 514 1.27 -10.04 -14.75
C GLU A 514 1.48 -10.83 -13.44
N PHE A 515 2.32 -10.34 -12.55
CA PHE A 515 2.55 -10.96 -11.23
C PHE A 515 1.29 -10.93 -10.36
N SER A 516 0.51 -9.87 -10.49
CA SER A 516 -0.70 -9.68 -9.69
C SER A 516 -1.83 -10.64 -10.08
N TYR A 517 -1.80 -11.20 -11.28
CA TYR A 517 -2.80 -12.18 -11.75
C TYR A 517 -2.56 -13.61 -11.25
N GLY A 518 -1.41 -13.90 -10.64
CA GLY A 518 -1.09 -15.24 -10.14
C GLY A 518 -0.77 -16.28 -11.24
N VAL A 519 -0.32 -15.84 -12.42
CA VAL A 519 0.02 -16.69 -13.58
C VAL A 519 1.52 -16.98 -13.65
#